data_b23ebfe89ae580d805064b5866d8e52f
#
_entry.id   b23ebfe89ae580d805064b5866d8e52f
#
_cell.length_a   1.000
_cell.length_b   1.000
_cell.length_c   1.000
_cell.angle_alpha   90.00
_cell.angle_beta   90.00
_cell.angle_gamma   90.00
#
_symmetry.space_group_name_H-M   'P 1'
#
loop_
_entity.id
_entity.type
_entity.pdbx_description
1 polymer ?
#
loop_
_entity_poly.entity_id
_entity_poly.type
_entity_poly.pdbx_seq_one_letter_code
_entity_poly.pdbx_strand_id
1 'polypeptide(L)'
;MKAYHIVTALLLACLCIAPAAAADADPIVGEWGGIGSTQFLFFTIDCASAIAELYADGTGTVTGGASILFLDILSVQNEPLTWKKTGENQYSITACGVTVPVSYIPDMDMLKGSVSTAQLGAEFDLTISGIAVRHV
;
A
#
# COMPACT_ATOMS: atom_id res chain seq x y z
N MET A 1 21.74 -3.36 -44.05
CA MET A 1 21.83 -2.10 -43.34
C MET A 1 20.66 -1.84 -42.40
N LYS A 2 19.44 -2.04 -42.84
CA LYS A 2 18.27 -1.82 -41.98
C LYS A 2 18.20 -2.74 -40.77
N ALA A 3 18.72 -3.98 -40.89
CA ALA A 3 18.73 -4.94 -39.79
C ALA A 3 19.61 -4.51 -38.60
N TYR A 4 20.70 -3.82 -38.86
CA TYR A 4 21.61 -3.35 -37.82
C TYR A 4 20.98 -2.28 -36.92
N HIS A 5 20.20 -1.41 -37.49
CA HIS A 5 19.53 -0.36 -36.73
C HIS A 5 18.44 -0.92 -35.82
N ILE A 6 17.73 -1.94 -36.28
CA ILE A 6 16.70 -2.60 -35.49
C ILE A 6 17.31 -3.35 -34.30
N VAL A 7 18.40 -4.07 -34.51
CA VAL A 7 19.10 -4.80 -33.46
C VAL A 7 19.67 -3.83 -32.41
N THR A 8 20.28 -2.73 -32.88
CA THR A 8 20.81 -1.72 -31.98
C THR A 8 19.70 -1.04 -31.14
N ALA A 9 18.55 -0.77 -31.75
CA ALA A 9 17.42 -0.17 -31.06
C ALA A 9 16.85 -1.12 -30.00
N LEU A 10 16.77 -2.41 -30.30
CA LEU A 10 16.32 -3.43 -29.35
C LEU A 10 17.28 -3.57 -28.17
N LEU A 11 18.57 -3.58 -28.42
CA LEU A 11 19.59 -3.65 -27.38
C LEU A 11 19.54 -2.41 -26.47
N LEU A 12 19.39 -1.24 -27.04
CA LEU A 12 19.25 0.01 -26.27
C LEU A 12 17.97 0.00 -25.44
N ALA A 13 16.88 -0.47 -25.96
CA ALA A 13 15.63 -0.58 -25.22
C ALA A 13 15.76 -1.55 -24.04
N CYS A 14 16.40 -2.70 -24.22
CA CYS A 14 16.64 -3.64 -23.14
C CYS A 14 17.59 -3.06 -22.07
N LEU A 15 18.62 -2.33 -22.47
CA LEU A 15 19.54 -1.69 -21.53
C LEU A 15 18.88 -0.56 -20.74
N CYS A 16 17.94 0.14 -21.33
CA CYS A 16 17.21 1.20 -20.63
C CYS A 16 16.20 0.64 -19.64
N ILE A 17 15.56 -0.48 -19.97
CA ILE A 17 14.53 -1.07 -19.10
C ILE A 17 15.16 -1.76 -17.89
N ALA A 18 16.22 -2.54 -18.06
CA ALA A 18 16.82 -3.32 -16.97
C ALA A 18 17.43 -2.43 -15.85
N PRO A 19 18.24 -1.39 -16.13
CA PRO A 19 18.71 -0.49 -15.07
C PRO A 19 17.60 0.29 -14.40
N ALA A 20 16.60 0.75 -15.16
CA ALA A 20 15.48 1.49 -14.59
C ALA A 20 14.69 0.63 -13.61
N ALA A 21 14.38 -0.63 -13.97
CA ALA A 21 13.65 -1.54 -13.10
C ALA A 21 14.45 -1.86 -11.82
N ALA A 22 15.77 -1.96 -11.90
CA ALA A 22 16.63 -2.19 -10.73
C ALA A 22 16.83 -0.94 -9.89
N ALA A 23 16.95 0.24 -10.53
CA ALA A 23 17.19 1.52 -9.86
C ALA A 23 15.91 2.10 -9.23
N ASP A 24 14.75 1.79 -9.83
CA ASP A 24 13.47 2.35 -9.42
C ASP A 24 12.69 1.43 -8.48
N ALA A 25 13.40 0.48 -7.83
CA ALA A 25 12.77 -0.30 -6.77
C ALA A 25 12.35 0.66 -5.66
N ASP A 26 11.08 1.02 -5.66
CA ASP A 26 10.53 1.94 -4.68
C ASP A 26 10.67 1.35 -3.28
N PRO A 27 11.00 2.16 -2.26
CA PRO A 27 11.18 1.65 -0.91
C PRO A 27 9.93 0.96 -0.34
N ILE A 28 8.75 1.22 -0.86
CA ILE A 28 7.55 0.56 -0.35
C ILE A 28 7.28 -0.81 -0.99
N VAL A 29 8.06 -1.22 -1.98
CA VAL A 29 7.93 -2.57 -2.55
C VAL A 29 8.31 -3.61 -1.49
N GLY A 30 7.47 -4.61 -1.31
CA GLY A 30 7.70 -5.69 -0.36
C GLY A 30 6.45 -6.03 0.44
N GLU A 31 6.65 -6.80 1.49
CA GLU A 31 5.58 -7.25 2.38
C GLU A 31 5.54 -6.40 3.65
N TRP A 32 4.33 -6.00 4.03
CA TRP A 32 4.07 -5.11 5.15
C TRP A 32 3.03 -5.71 6.08
N GLY A 33 3.31 -5.65 7.38
CA GLY A 33 2.32 -5.98 8.40
C GLY A 33 1.87 -4.71 9.11
N GLY A 34 0.57 -4.46 9.11
CA GLY A 34 0.00 -3.24 9.65
C GLY A 34 -1.02 -3.49 10.73
N ILE A 35 -1.12 -2.53 11.63
CA ILE A 35 -2.18 -2.45 12.63
C ILE A 35 -2.80 -1.07 12.59
N GLY A 36 -4.11 -1.04 12.84
CA GLY A 36 -4.85 0.20 12.89
C GLY A 36 -5.61 0.33 14.19
N SER A 37 -5.72 1.55 14.69
CA SER A 37 -6.43 1.85 15.91
C SER A 37 -7.29 3.09 15.75
N THR A 38 -8.30 3.21 16.59
CA THR A 38 -9.16 4.38 16.65
C THR A 38 -9.28 4.84 18.09
N GLN A 39 -9.56 6.12 18.26
CA GLN A 39 -9.90 6.66 19.57
C GLN A 39 -11.42 6.72 19.72
N PHE A 40 -11.90 6.09 20.77
CA PHE A 40 -13.30 6.14 21.14
C PHE A 40 -13.39 6.65 22.59
N LEU A 41 -13.96 7.82 22.75
CA LEU A 41 -13.97 8.55 24.03
C LEU A 41 -12.53 8.79 24.49
N PHE A 42 -12.11 8.15 25.61
CA PHE A 42 -10.76 8.29 26.16
C PHE A 42 -9.89 7.06 25.91
N PHE A 43 -10.38 6.10 25.11
CA PHE A 43 -9.70 4.84 24.90
C PHE A 43 -9.16 4.75 23.47
N THR A 44 -7.97 4.16 23.34
CA THR A 44 -7.44 3.74 22.04
C THR A 44 -7.79 2.26 21.86
N ILE A 45 -8.46 1.95 20.78
CA ILE A 45 -8.92 0.59 20.48
C ILE A 45 -8.19 0.12 19.23
N ASP A 46 -7.47 -1.00 19.34
CA ASP A 46 -6.93 -1.68 18.18
C ASP A 46 -8.08 -2.35 17.44
N CYS A 47 -8.32 -1.91 16.21
CA CYS A 47 -9.51 -2.32 15.49
C CYS A 47 -9.22 -2.88 14.10
N ALA A 48 -7.98 -2.87 13.66
CA ALA A 48 -7.64 -3.34 12.33
C ALA A 48 -6.28 -4.01 12.32
N SER A 49 -6.13 -5.00 11.45
CA SER A 49 -4.84 -5.61 11.15
C SER A 49 -4.84 -6.05 9.68
N ALA A 50 -3.68 -5.98 9.05
CA ALA A 50 -3.56 -6.36 7.66
C ALA A 50 -2.12 -6.77 7.34
N ILE A 51 -2.00 -7.66 6.35
CA ILE A 51 -0.74 -7.96 5.70
C ILE A 51 -0.92 -7.59 4.23
N ALA A 52 -0.02 -6.77 3.72
CA ALA A 52 -0.05 -6.31 2.34
C ALA A 52 1.26 -6.65 1.66
N GLU A 53 1.18 -7.00 0.39
CA GLU A 53 2.34 -7.20 -0.46
C GLU A 53 2.25 -6.22 -1.62
N LEU A 54 3.27 -5.37 -1.76
CA LEU A 54 3.32 -4.34 -2.79
C LEU A 54 4.36 -4.72 -3.83
N TYR A 55 3.95 -4.79 -5.08
CA TYR A 55 4.81 -5.18 -6.19
C TYR A 55 5.32 -3.93 -6.93
N ALA A 56 6.47 -4.08 -7.57
CA ALA A 56 7.12 -2.97 -8.27
C ALA A 56 6.31 -2.40 -9.44
N ASP A 57 5.35 -3.16 -9.96
CA ASP A 57 4.51 -2.73 -11.09
C ASP A 57 3.31 -1.87 -10.68
N GLY A 58 3.18 -1.53 -9.39
CA GLY A 58 2.06 -0.74 -8.90
C GLY A 58 0.85 -1.55 -8.49
N THR A 59 0.98 -2.87 -8.45
CA THR A 59 -0.09 -3.76 -7.96
C THR A 59 0.32 -4.39 -6.63
N GLY A 60 -0.59 -5.15 -6.05
CA GLY A 60 -0.32 -5.88 -4.83
C GLY A 60 -1.54 -6.63 -4.34
N THR A 61 -1.44 -7.18 -3.14
CA THR A 61 -2.54 -7.86 -2.47
C THR A 61 -2.59 -7.45 -1.01
N VAL A 62 -3.77 -7.53 -0.43
CA VAL A 62 -3.97 -7.29 1.00
C VAL A 62 -4.89 -8.32 1.60
N THR A 63 -4.55 -8.78 2.79
CA THR A 63 -5.38 -9.64 3.62
C THR A 63 -5.48 -9.00 4.98
N GLY A 64 -6.70 -8.83 5.49
CA GLY A 64 -6.88 -8.23 6.80
C GLY A 64 -8.33 -7.89 7.06
N GLY A 65 -8.53 -7.14 8.11
CA GLY A 65 -9.87 -6.75 8.49
C GLY A 65 -9.89 -5.64 9.53
N ALA A 66 -11.06 -5.07 9.69
CA ALA A 66 -11.33 -4.05 10.68
C ALA A 66 -12.63 -4.38 11.40
N SER A 67 -12.59 -4.30 12.72
CA SER A 67 -13.77 -4.49 13.56
C SER A 67 -13.65 -3.58 14.78
N ILE A 68 -14.79 -3.06 15.24
CA ILE A 68 -14.85 -2.24 16.44
C ILE A 68 -15.86 -2.87 17.38
N LEU A 69 -15.40 -3.21 18.59
CA LEU A 69 -16.21 -3.92 19.58
C LEU A 69 -16.70 -5.24 18.98
N PHE A 70 -18.01 -5.42 18.80
CA PHE A 70 -18.59 -6.63 18.23
C PHE A 70 -19.02 -6.45 16.77
N LEU A 71 -18.66 -5.32 16.15
CA LEU A 71 -19.09 -5.00 14.79
C LEU A 71 -17.93 -5.24 13.83
N ASP A 72 -18.12 -6.18 12.91
CA ASP A 72 -17.21 -6.37 11.79
C ASP A 72 -17.47 -5.31 10.74
N ILE A 73 -16.42 -4.52 10.40
CA ILE A 73 -16.53 -3.46 9.42
C ILE A 73 -16.13 -3.99 8.03
N LEU A 74 -14.99 -4.68 7.97
CA LEU A 74 -14.43 -5.16 6.72
C LEU A 74 -13.57 -6.37 6.99
N SER A 75 -13.64 -7.35 6.10
CA SER A 75 -12.71 -8.49 6.09
C SER A 75 -12.39 -8.81 4.64
N VAL A 76 -11.12 -8.86 4.30
CA VAL A 76 -10.66 -9.15 2.95
C VAL A 76 -9.56 -10.21 3.00
N GLN A 77 -9.50 -11.02 1.95
CA GLN A 77 -8.49 -12.06 1.82
C GLN A 77 -7.94 -12.04 0.40
N ASN A 78 -6.63 -11.86 0.28
CA ASN A 78 -5.93 -11.77 -1.00
C ASN A 78 -6.59 -10.79 -1.98
N GLU A 79 -7.07 -9.66 -1.43
CA GLU A 79 -7.75 -8.64 -2.22
C GLU A 79 -6.73 -7.91 -3.09
N PRO A 80 -6.96 -7.78 -4.39
CA PRO A 80 -6.05 -7.03 -5.24
C PRO A 80 -6.05 -5.55 -4.87
N LEU A 81 -4.88 -4.95 -4.89
CA LEU A 81 -4.72 -3.52 -4.68
C LEU A 81 -3.86 -2.91 -5.77
N THR A 82 -3.95 -1.60 -5.90
CA THR A 82 -3.04 -0.80 -6.70
C THR A 82 -2.45 0.29 -5.84
N TRP A 83 -1.24 0.71 -6.15
CA TRP A 83 -0.59 1.79 -5.45
C TRP A 83 0.16 2.68 -6.42
N LYS A 84 0.34 3.92 -6.06
CA LYS A 84 1.14 4.87 -6.84
C LYS A 84 1.79 5.90 -5.94
N LYS A 85 2.92 6.41 -6.38
CA LYS A 85 3.60 7.51 -5.70
C LYS A 85 2.91 8.82 -6.07
N THR A 86 2.58 9.62 -5.07
CA THR A 86 1.90 10.90 -5.24
C THR A 86 2.80 12.09 -4.92
N GLY A 87 3.93 11.85 -4.25
CA GLY A 87 4.92 12.87 -3.90
C GLY A 87 6.10 12.23 -3.23
N GLU A 88 7.02 13.02 -2.74
CA GLU A 88 8.17 12.49 -2.01
C GLU A 88 7.69 11.81 -0.72
N ASN A 89 7.96 10.52 -0.59
CA ASN A 89 7.52 9.69 0.53
C ASN A 89 5.99 9.68 0.74
N GLN A 90 5.24 10.00 -0.32
CA GLN A 90 3.79 10.02 -0.30
C GLN A 90 3.25 9.07 -1.37
N TYR A 91 2.24 8.30 -1.00
CA TYR A 91 1.65 7.27 -1.85
C TYR A 91 0.14 7.24 -1.67
N SER A 92 -0.55 6.64 -2.62
CA SER A 92 -1.95 6.26 -2.46
C SER A 92 -2.09 4.78 -2.73
N ILE A 93 -2.87 4.10 -1.92
CA ILE A 93 -3.18 2.68 -2.05
C ILE A 93 -4.68 2.54 -2.23
N THR A 94 -5.10 1.82 -3.26
CA THR A 94 -6.51 1.61 -3.56
C THR A 94 -6.83 0.12 -3.50
N ALA A 95 -7.81 -0.23 -2.69
CA ALA A 95 -8.34 -1.59 -2.58
C ALA A 95 -9.81 -1.51 -2.24
N CYS A 96 -10.62 -2.43 -2.77
CA CYS A 96 -12.07 -2.50 -2.50
C CYS A 96 -12.79 -1.18 -2.78
N GLY A 97 -12.33 -0.42 -3.77
CA GLY A 97 -12.94 0.88 -4.10
C GLY A 97 -12.57 2.01 -3.15
N VAL A 98 -11.69 1.77 -2.19
CA VAL A 98 -11.24 2.77 -1.20
C VAL A 98 -9.81 3.16 -1.50
N THR A 99 -9.53 4.46 -1.55
CA THR A 99 -8.19 4.99 -1.73
C THR A 99 -7.72 5.64 -0.43
N VAL A 100 -6.56 5.19 0.04
CA VAL A 100 -5.98 5.63 1.30
C VAL A 100 -4.66 6.34 1.01
N PRO A 101 -4.47 7.58 1.49
CA PRO A 101 -3.17 8.23 1.43
C PRO A 101 -2.24 7.62 2.47
N VAL A 102 -1.01 7.36 2.07
CA VAL A 102 -0.01 6.70 2.92
C VAL A 102 1.29 7.47 2.83
N SER A 103 1.93 7.66 3.98
CA SER A 103 3.25 8.28 4.07
C SER A 103 4.28 7.22 4.41
N TYR A 104 5.42 7.24 3.71
CA TYR A 104 6.57 6.42 4.04
C TYR A 104 7.53 7.21 4.92
N ILE A 105 7.97 6.61 6.01
CA ILE A 105 8.92 7.21 6.97
C ILE A 105 10.23 6.47 6.84
N PRO A 106 11.23 7.02 6.10
CA PRO A 106 12.48 6.30 5.81
C PRO A 106 13.28 5.91 7.06
N ASP A 107 13.33 6.79 8.05
CA ASP A 107 14.12 6.56 9.25
C ASP A 107 13.65 5.34 10.05
N MET A 108 12.39 4.98 9.94
CA MET A 108 11.78 3.87 10.65
C MET A 108 11.44 2.69 9.73
N ASP A 109 11.58 2.86 8.42
CA ASP A 109 11.08 1.91 7.41
C ASP A 109 9.62 1.54 7.72
N MET A 110 8.76 2.55 7.78
CA MET A 110 7.40 2.43 8.25
C MET A 110 6.44 3.17 7.32
N LEU A 111 5.24 2.62 7.16
CA LEU A 111 4.13 3.30 6.49
C LEU A 111 3.13 3.80 7.53
N LYS A 112 2.58 4.97 7.29
CA LYS A 112 1.50 5.54 8.11
C LYS A 112 0.36 5.99 7.22
N GLY A 113 -0.86 5.73 7.68
CA GLY A 113 -2.05 6.15 6.96
C GLY A 113 -3.26 6.21 7.88
N SER A 114 -4.34 6.76 7.37
CA SER A 114 -5.60 6.80 8.08
C SER A 114 -6.76 6.68 7.10
N VAL A 115 -7.85 6.12 7.58
CA VAL A 115 -9.07 5.92 6.80
C VAL A 115 -10.26 6.07 7.76
N SER A 116 -11.38 6.57 7.24
CA SER A 116 -12.59 6.63 8.04
C SER A 116 -13.37 5.32 7.93
N THR A 117 -14.05 4.95 9.01
CA THR A 117 -14.93 3.78 9.01
C THR A 117 -16.06 3.93 7.99
N ALA A 118 -16.54 5.15 7.76
CA ALA A 118 -17.55 5.43 6.76
C ALA A 118 -17.08 5.07 5.35
N GLN A 119 -15.83 5.33 5.02
CA GLN A 119 -15.24 4.94 3.73
C GLN A 119 -15.19 3.41 3.57
N LEU A 120 -15.11 2.68 4.67
CA LEU A 120 -15.10 1.21 4.67
C LEU A 120 -16.51 0.61 4.67
N GLY A 121 -17.55 1.44 4.64
CA GLY A 121 -18.93 1.00 4.56
C GLY A 121 -19.69 0.99 5.89
N ALA A 122 -19.09 1.46 6.97
CA ALA A 122 -19.78 1.54 8.26
C ALA A 122 -20.75 2.72 8.30
N GLU A 123 -21.80 2.58 9.11
CA GLU A 123 -22.80 3.64 9.28
C GLU A 123 -22.33 4.77 10.20
N PHE A 124 -21.23 4.58 10.89
CA PHE A 124 -20.63 5.57 11.78
C PHE A 124 -19.30 6.04 11.19
N ASP A 125 -18.84 7.21 11.65
CA ASP A 125 -17.62 7.83 11.13
C ASP A 125 -16.60 7.99 12.25
N LEU A 126 -15.64 7.07 12.31
CA LEU A 126 -14.47 7.15 13.17
C LEU A 126 -13.23 7.08 12.30
N THR A 127 -12.15 7.71 12.73
CA THR A 127 -10.88 7.66 12.01
C THR A 127 -10.03 6.51 12.54
N ILE A 128 -9.66 5.60 11.66
CA ILE A 128 -8.70 4.55 11.96
C ILE A 128 -7.34 5.00 11.47
N SER A 129 -6.40 5.12 12.39
CA SER A 129 -5.02 5.44 12.06
C SER A 129 -4.18 4.19 12.13
N GLY A 130 -3.38 3.96 11.12
CA GLY A 130 -2.61 2.74 11.00
C GLY A 130 -1.14 2.99 10.77
N ILE A 131 -0.35 2.03 11.21
CA ILE A 131 1.06 1.94 10.89
C ILE A 131 1.35 0.54 10.37
N ALA A 132 2.29 0.46 9.45
CA ALA A 132 2.74 -0.81 8.91
C ALA A 132 4.26 -0.84 8.93
N VAL A 133 4.79 -1.99 9.32
CA VAL A 133 6.23 -2.23 9.32
C VAL A 133 6.53 -3.36 8.35
N ARG A 134 7.76 -3.40 7.87
CA ARG A 134 8.17 -4.42 6.91
C ARG A 134 8.08 -5.78 7.56
N HIS A 135 7.36 -6.66 6.91
CA HIS A 135 7.18 -8.04 7.36
C HIS A 135 8.30 -8.90 6.77
N VAL A 136 9.08 -9.47 7.63
CA VAL A 136 10.24 -10.28 7.23
C VAL A 136 9.96 -11.76 7.43
#